data_5c1811ffed95506b3cce42bbeb05dbe3
#
_entry.id   5c1811ffed95506b3cce42bbeb05dbe3
#
_cell.length_a   1.000
_cell.length_b   1.000
_cell.length_c   1.000
_cell.angle_alpha   90.00
_cell.angle_beta   90.00
_cell.angle_gamma   90.00
#
_symmetry.space_group_name_H-M   'P 1'
#
loop_
_entity.id
_entity.type
_entity.pdbx_description
1 polymer ?
#
loop_
_entity_poly.entity_id
_entity_poly.type
_entity_poly.pdbx_seq_one_letter_code
_entity_poly.pdbx_strand_id
1 'polypeptide(L)'
;MLKQKAKVTVLKFGSSVLRSEADLPSAVHEIYRHWREGAQVIAVVSAFGDTTDQLMRRAESVCAEPDKSVLASLLATGEAAASALLTLALNKVGISARLLDEVQAKLRTVSGTSDAIPVSVDAARLLGESQRAVVVFPGFIGRDETGNRTILGRGGSDLTALFLAHQLKAKCVLIKDVDGLYTRDPACTTVRSSRFEQVSYETTLRLGGPVVQSKAVRFAAANKLRFSITSIGSQNETEVGPFTDRLDGSGVSSEPLRVALLGCGTVGGGVYERLAGLANLFTVTGVGTLTGIRTRALGVPDHLATDDLEDLIGRDCDVVVELIGTTKYASTLATRALTLGRHFVTANKALMAAEGERLSFMARARGVELRYSAAVGGVLPALEAIEQARRFGSIRSVSGVVNGTTNYVLDRLAEGQSIESAVDAAQRAGYAEANPKFDLNGTDATQKLILLARHAFDESLAFNAIERIGIEEIDSEFVRQSLDRGRVIRLVAECAHDNGRIKASVKPVDLPMSHPLAQVRDADNRLLIEQESGEQLVTSGRGAGRWPTTEAVMADLFDIRRSHAAKQVAELEACA
;
A
#
# COMPACT_ATOMS: atom_id res chain seq x y z
N MET A 1 -19.34 3.91 24.39
CA MET A 1 -18.45 4.33 23.28
C MET A 1 -17.83 3.10 22.66
N LEU A 2 -18.36 2.62 21.55
CA LEU A 2 -17.81 1.48 20.82
C LEU A 2 -16.62 2.00 20.02
N LYS A 3 -15.39 1.82 20.53
CA LYS A 3 -14.19 1.89 19.69
C LYS A 3 -14.40 0.89 18.55
N GLN A 4 -14.71 1.37 17.36
CA GLN A 4 -14.74 0.50 16.19
C GLN A 4 -13.31 -0.03 16.00
N LYS A 5 -13.10 -1.29 16.40
CA LYS A 5 -11.81 -1.96 16.23
C LYS A 5 -11.45 -1.90 14.76
N ALA A 6 -10.29 -1.36 14.43
CA ALA A 6 -9.75 -1.42 13.08
C ALA A 6 -9.88 -2.86 12.55
N LYS A 7 -10.36 -3.00 11.32
CA LYS A 7 -10.71 -4.30 10.74
C LYS A 7 -9.42 -5.07 10.43
N VAL A 8 -9.20 -6.17 11.11
CA VAL A 8 -8.04 -7.03 10.83
C VAL A 8 -8.32 -7.81 9.54
N THR A 9 -7.33 -7.83 8.65
CA THR A 9 -7.39 -8.59 7.40
C THR A 9 -6.16 -9.50 7.29
N VAL A 10 -6.40 -10.78 7.10
CA VAL A 10 -5.37 -11.76 6.80
C VAL A 10 -5.31 -11.95 5.29
N LEU A 11 -4.18 -11.58 4.68
CA LEU A 11 -3.90 -11.77 3.26
C LEU A 11 -2.96 -12.96 3.08
N LYS A 12 -3.30 -13.89 2.20
CA LYS A 12 -2.41 -15.03 1.92
C LYS A 12 -1.87 -14.95 0.51
N PHE A 13 -0.57 -14.98 0.38
CA PHE A 13 0.15 -15.02 -0.90
C PHE A 13 0.74 -16.42 -1.12
N GLY A 14 0.25 -17.11 -2.17
CA GLY A 14 0.69 -18.45 -2.54
C GLY A 14 1.89 -18.44 -3.49
N SER A 15 2.50 -19.60 -3.70
CA SER A 15 3.60 -19.80 -4.65
C SER A 15 3.21 -19.57 -6.12
N SER A 16 1.92 -19.67 -6.46
CA SER A 16 1.42 -19.31 -7.80
C SER A 16 1.42 -17.81 -8.06
N VAL A 17 1.41 -16.98 -6.99
CA VAL A 17 1.46 -15.52 -7.04
C VAL A 17 2.87 -14.99 -6.79
N LEU A 18 3.55 -15.56 -5.80
CA LEU A 18 4.96 -15.27 -5.49
C LEU A 18 5.84 -16.37 -6.11
N ARG A 19 6.06 -16.29 -7.42
CA ARG A 19 6.86 -17.27 -8.17
C ARG A 19 8.35 -17.03 -7.98
N SER A 20 8.70 -15.76 -7.79
CA SER A 20 10.09 -15.29 -7.58
C SER A 20 10.11 -13.96 -6.82
N GLU A 21 11.28 -13.46 -6.51
CA GLU A 21 11.47 -12.12 -5.91
C GLU A 21 10.94 -10.98 -6.80
N ALA A 22 10.86 -11.19 -8.12
CA ALA A 22 10.30 -10.21 -9.05
C ALA A 22 8.81 -9.92 -8.80
N ASP A 23 8.08 -10.85 -8.15
CA ASP A 23 6.66 -10.68 -7.84
C ASP A 23 6.42 -9.92 -6.51
N LEU A 24 7.47 -9.70 -5.68
CA LEU A 24 7.35 -8.97 -4.41
C LEU A 24 6.70 -7.59 -4.55
N PRO A 25 7.02 -6.78 -5.57
CA PRO A 25 6.36 -5.49 -5.76
C PRO A 25 4.85 -5.56 -5.87
N SER A 26 4.31 -6.59 -6.51
CA SER A 26 2.87 -6.79 -6.67
C SER A 26 2.19 -7.17 -5.34
N ALA A 27 2.86 -8.01 -4.54
CA ALA A 27 2.39 -8.34 -3.19
C ALA A 27 2.43 -7.13 -2.25
N VAL A 28 3.49 -6.30 -2.32
CA VAL A 28 3.59 -5.03 -1.59
C VAL A 28 2.41 -4.13 -1.93
N HIS A 29 2.09 -3.98 -3.22
CA HIS A 29 0.95 -3.18 -3.66
C HIS A 29 -0.38 -3.68 -3.07
N GLU A 30 -0.63 -4.99 -3.12
CA GLU A 30 -1.87 -5.56 -2.59
C GLU A 30 -1.98 -5.38 -1.07
N ILE A 31 -0.88 -5.52 -0.33
CA ILE A 31 -0.81 -5.22 1.10
C ILE A 31 -1.08 -3.74 1.35
N TYR A 32 -0.45 -2.85 0.58
CA TYR A 32 -0.61 -1.40 0.68
C TYR A 32 -2.07 -0.99 0.46
N ARG A 33 -2.76 -1.57 -0.52
CA ARG A 33 -4.17 -1.32 -0.80
C ARG A 33 -5.04 -1.51 0.45
N HIS A 34 -4.91 -2.65 1.14
CA HIS A 34 -5.68 -2.92 2.36
C HIS A 34 -5.23 -2.03 3.53
N TRP A 35 -3.93 -1.81 3.65
CA TRP A 35 -3.37 -1.03 4.74
C TRP A 35 -3.76 0.46 4.66
N ARG A 36 -3.71 1.08 3.49
CA ARG A 36 -4.12 2.48 3.30
C ARG A 36 -5.61 2.72 3.54
N GLU A 37 -6.44 1.69 3.35
CA GLU A 37 -7.87 1.71 3.68
C GLU A 37 -8.14 1.56 5.21
N GLY A 38 -7.09 1.54 6.03
CA GLY A 38 -7.16 1.47 7.49
C GLY A 38 -7.25 0.04 8.06
N ALA A 39 -7.03 -1.00 7.25
CA ALA A 39 -6.98 -2.37 7.78
C ALA A 39 -5.68 -2.63 8.54
N GLN A 40 -5.76 -3.39 9.63
CA GLN A 40 -4.61 -4.03 10.25
C GLN A 40 -4.29 -5.30 9.45
N VAL A 41 -3.14 -5.33 8.76
CA VAL A 41 -2.81 -6.39 7.82
C VAL A 41 -1.87 -7.42 8.43
N ILE A 42 -2.23 -8.71 8.26
CA ILE A 42 -1.35 -9.86 8.50
C ILE A 42 -1.18 -10.59 7.16
N ALA A 43 0.02 -10.57 6.61
CA ALA A 43 0.36 -11.19 5.35
C ALA A 43 0.98 -12.58 5.59
N VAL A 44 0.26 -13.64 5.23
CA VAL A 44 0.74 -15.03 5.29
C VAL A 44 1.39 -15.39 3.95
N VAL A 45 2.62 -15.86 3.99
CA VAL A 45 3.46 -16.06 2.80
C VAL A 45 3.86 -17.53 2.67
N SER A 46 3.76 -18.07 1.46
CA SER A 46 4.36 -19.35 1.08
C SER A 46 5.79 -19.15 0.55
N ALA A 47 6.57 -20.21 0.47
CA ALA A 47 7.81 -20.22 -0.28
C ALA A 47 7.61 -19.80 -1.75
N PHE A 48 8.64 -19.25 -2.39
CA PHE A 48 8.56 -18.84 -3.80
C PHE A 48 8.45 -20.04 -4.74
N GLY A 49 7.56 -19.95 -5.72
CA GLY A 49 7.44 -20.88 -6.83
C GLY A 49 7.48 -22.35 -6.40
N ASP A 50 8.45 -23.08 -6.90
CA ASP A 50 8.67 -24.51 -6.62
C ASP A 50 9.76 -24.78 -5.55
N THR A 51 10.14 -23.77 -4.75
CA THR A 51 11.20 -23.89 -3.72
C THR A 51 10.97 -25.08 -2.77
N THR A 52 9.73 -25.30 -2.33
CA THR A 52 9.41 -26.42 -1.43
C THR A 52 9.73 -27.76 -2.10
N ASP A 53 9.36 -27.93 -3.38
CA ASP A 53 9.66 -29.14 -4.15
C ASP A 53 11.17 -29.30 -4.41
N GLN A 54 11.90 -28.22 -4.64
CA GLN A 54 13.37 -28.24 -4.77
C GLN A 54 14.04 -28.67 -3.47
N LEU A 55 13.60 -28.14 -2.32
CA LEU A 55 14.13 -28.54 -1.02
C LEU A 55 13.83 -30.01 -0.70
N MET A 56 12.64 -30.49 -1.08
CA MET A 56 12.27 -31.90 -0.93
C MET A 56 13.21 -32.80 -1.73
N ARG A 57 13.41 -32.51 -3.03
CA ARG A 57 14.33 -33.27 -3.90
C ARG A 57 15.76 -33.25 -3.36
N ARG A 58 16.21 -32.13 -2.81
CA ARG A 58 17.55 -32.02 -2.18
C ARG A 58 17.66 -32.90 -0.94
N ALA A 59 16.65 -32.94 -0.07
CA ALA A 59 16.63 -33.82 1.09
C ALA A 59 16.71 -35.30 0.66
N GLU A 60 15.90 -35.70 -0.30
CA GLU A 60 15.85 -37.07 -0.84
C GLU A 60 17.18 -37.47 -1.51
N SER A 61 17.88 -36.54 -2.16
CA SER A 61 19.21 -36.79 -2.74
C SER A 61 20.31 -37.04 -1.71
N VAL A 62 20.14 -36.53 -0.48
CA VAL A 62 21.08 -36.72 0.64
C VAL A 62 20.70 -37.96 1.46
N CYS A 63 19.42 -38.20 1.67
CA CYS A 63 18.90 -39.32 2.47
C CYS A 63 17.56 -39.77 1.87
N ALA A 64 17.45 -41.02 1.47
CA ALA A 64 16.23 -41.55 0.86
C ALA A 64 15.02 -41.53 1.82
N GLU A 65 15.25 -41.66 3.11
CA GLU A 65 14.23 -41.60 4.16
C GLU A 65 14.67 -40.56 5.23
N PRO A 66 14.49 -39.26 4.96
CA PRO A 66 14.91 -38.22 5.89
C PRO A 66 14.06 -38.23 7.16
N ASP A 67 14.67 -37.93 8.31
CA ASP A 67 13.93 -37.69 9.54
C ASP A 67 12.90 -36.57 9.32
N LYS A 68 11.66 -36.80 9.74
CA LYS A 68 10.53 -35.91 9.48
C LYS A 68 10.70 -34.52 10.13
N SER A 69 11.32 -34.43 11.29
CA SER A 69 11.56 -33.16 11.99
C SER A 69 12.68 -32.37 11.31
N VAL A 70 13.73 -33.06 10.85
CA VAL A 70 14.83 -32.44 10.10
C VAL A 70 14.32 -31.96 8.75
N LEU A 71 13.50 -32.77 8.05
CA LEU A 71 12.85 -32.39 6.79
C LEU A 71 11.94 -31.17 6.98
N ALA A 72 11.09 -31.16 8.00
CA ALA A 72 10.24 -30.02 8.32
C ALA A 72 11.07 -28.73 8.55
N SER A 73 12.21 -28.87 9.22
CA SER A 73 13.14 -27.75 9.43
C SER A 73 13.78 -27.24 8.15
N LEU A 74 14.12 -28.13 7.20
CA LEU A 74 14.65 -27.77 5.90
C LEU A 74 13.58 -27.07 5.05
N LEU A 75 12.38 -27.62 4.95
CA LEU A 75 11.30 -27.04 4.15
C LEU A 75 10.89 -25.65 4.67
N ALA A 76 10.87 -25.46 6.00
CA ALA A 76 10.56 -24.18 6.64
C ALA A 76 11.48 -23.02 6.21
N THR A 77 12.68 -23.31 5.69
CA THR A 77 13.60 -22.25 5.22
C THR A 77 13.05 -21.48 4.02
N GLY A 78 12.24 -22.13 3.19
CA GLY A 78 11.61 -21.49 2.03
C GLY A 78 10.63 -20.38 2.42
N GLU A 79 9.73 -20.67 3.36
CA GLU A 79 8.77 -19.70 3.89
C GLU A 79 9.46 -18.61 4.69
N ALA A 80 10.48 -18.96 5.47
CA ALA A 80 11.25 -17.98 6.23
C ALA A 80 11.96 -16.97 5.32
N ALA A 81 12.58 -17.43 4.23
CA ALA A 81 13.23 -16.57 3.25
C ALA A 81 12.21 -15.64 2.54
N ALA A 82 11.10 -16.20 2.05
CA ALA A 82 10.06 -15.43 1.37
C ALA A 82 9.44 -14.35 2.27
N SER A 83 9.16 -14.70 3.54
CA SER A 83 8.60 -13.77 4.53
C SER A 83 9.59 -12.65 4.88
N ALA A 84 10.87 -12.96 5.05
CA ALA A 84 11.90 -11.96 5.30
C ALA A 84 12.05 -10.99 4.12
N LEU A 85 12.09 -11.50 2.89
CA LEU A 85 12.21 -10.69 1.68
C LEU A 85 10.98 -9.80 1.46
N LEU A 86 9.74 -10.29 1.70
CA LEU A 86 8.55 -9.45 1.65
C LEU A 86 8.57 -8.35 2.71
N THR A 87 9.03 -8.66 3.92
CA THR A 87 9.18 -7.65 5.00
C THR A 87 10.15 -6.54 4.58
N LEU A 88 11.30 -6.92 4.00
CA LEU A 88 12.27 -5.96 3.48
C LEU A 88 11.69 -5.12 2.32
N ALA A 89 10.91 -5.74 1.43
CA ALA A 89 10.27 -5.04 0.32
C ALA A 89 9.24 -4.00 0.80
N LEU A 90 8.44 -4.32 1.81
CA LEU A 90 7.51 -3.38 2.46
C LEU A 90 8.26 -2.20 3.10
N ASN A 91 9.31 -2.49 3.87
CA ASN A 91 10.11 -1.45 4.50
C ASN A 91 10.83 -0.56 3.46
N LYS A 92 11.27 -1.12 2.34
CA LYS A 92 11.87 -0.37 1.22
C LYS A 92 10.93 0.71 0.66
N VAL A 93 9.65 0.41 0.55
CA VAL A 93 8.65 1.40 0.08
C VAL A 93 8.15 2.32 1.21
N GLY A 94 8.60 2.13 2.44
CA GLY A 94 8.23 2.97 3.59
C GLY A 94 6.97 2.53 4.33
N ILE A 95 6.50 1.31 4.08
CA ILE A 95 5.43 0.68 4.85
C ILE A 95 6.08 -0.06 6.02
N SER A 96 5.76 0.36 7.25
CA SER A 96 6.27 -0.32 8.44
C SER A 96 5.80 -1.77 8.46
N ALA A 97 6.75 -2.72 8.44
CA ALA A 97 6.46 -4.15 8.45
C ALA A 97 7.34 -4.89 9.45
N ARG A 98 6.79 -5.93 10.06
CA ARG A 98 7.46 -6.82 11.02
C ARG A 98 7.26 -8.27 10.64
N LEU A 99 8.35 -9.01 10.63
CA LEU A 99 8.32 -10.47 10.53
C LEU A 99 8.03 -11.04 11.91
N LEU A 100 6.99 -11.87 12.01
CA LEU A 100 6.74 -12.73 13.15
C LEU A 100 6.73 -14.18 12.67
N ASP A 101 7.53 -15.03 13.31
CA ASP A 101 7.58 -16.45 13.02
C ASP A 101 6.65 -17.28 13.93
N GLU A 102 6.62 -18.59 13.69
CA GLU A 102 5.81 -19.55 14.46
C GLU A 102 6.20 -19.63 15.94
N VAL A 103 7.46 -19.28 16.28
CA VAL A 103 7.95 -19.25 17.66
C VAL A 103 7.43 -18.01 18.37
N GLN A 104 7.61 -16.86 17.74
CA GLN A 104 7.21 -15.57 18.30
C GLN A 104 5.70 -15.48 18.48
N ALA A 105 4.92 -16.02 17.54
CA ALA A 105 3.46 -16.07 17.60
C ALA A 105 2.93 -17.30 18.36
N LYS A 106 3.79 -18.20 18.84
CA LYS A 106 3.44 -19.44 19.54
C LYS A 106 2.41 -20.28 18.78
N LEU A 107 2.61 -20.45 17.45
CA LEU A 107 1.75 -21.31 16.66
C LEU A 107 1.98 -22.78 17.00
N ARG A 108 1.03 -23.39 17.73
CA ARG A 108 1.08 -24.77 18.17
C ARG A 108 0.29 -25.67 17.25
N THR A 109 0.79 -26.91 17.09
CA THR A 109 0.20 -27.94 16.24
C THR A 109 0.11 -29.26 16.98
N VAL A 110 -0.77 -30.14 16.46
CA VAL A 110 -0.94 -31.54 16.88
C VAL A 110 -1.01 -32.46 15.67
N SER A 111 -1.03 -33.77 15.90
CA SER A 111 -1.29 -34.80 14.87
C SER A 111 -0.19 -34.99 13.83
N GLY A 112 1.07 -35.01 14.27
CA GLY A 112 2.21 -35.42 13.44
C GLY A 112 3.06 -34.29 12.93
N THR A 113 4.17 -34.64 12.28
CA THR A 113 5.22 -33.69 11.87
C THR A 113 5.00 -33.15 10.44
N SER A 114 4.44 -33.97 9.53
CA SER A 114 4.37 -33.67 8.09
C SER A 114 2.99 -33.27 7.60
N ASP A 115 1.93 -33.44 8.38
CA ASP A 115 0.55 -33.03 8.08
C ASP A 115 -0.16 -32.57 9.36
N ALA A 116 0.51 -31.69 10.09
CA ALA A 116 0.06 -31.21 11.38
C ALA A 116 -1.20 -30.33 11.28
N ILE A 117 -1.91 -30.22 12.40
CA ILE A 117 -3.12 -29.41 12.55
C ILE A 117 -2.83 -28.26 13.50
N PRO A 118 -3.04 -26.99 13.12
CA PRO A 118 -2.85 -25.85 14.03
C PRO A 118 -3.97 -25.81 15.06
N VAL A 119 -3.62 -25.58 16.35
CA VAL A 119 -4.58 -25.60 17.47
C VAL A 119 -4.60 -24.32 18.29
N SER A 120 -3.50 -23.59 18.38
CA SER A 120 -3.45 -22.33 19.11
C SER A 120 -2.38 -21.38 18.57
N VAL A 121 -2.58 -20.10 18.83
CA VAL A 121 -1.65 -19.01 18.48
C VAL A 121 -1.79 -17.88 19.51
N ASP A 122 -0.75 -17.10 19.75
CA ASP A 122 -0.80 -15.89 20.57
C ASP A 122 -1.50 -14.74 19.80
N ALA A 123 -2.83 -14.80 19.78
CA ALA A 123 -3.68 -13.82 19.08
C ALA A 123 -3.47 -12.39 19.61
N ALA A 124 -3.23 -12.22 20.92
CA ALA A 124 -3.02 -10.90 21.52
C ALA A 124 -1.75 -10.24 20.99
N ARG A 125 -0.68 -11.02 20.85
CA ARG A 125 0.58 -10.54 20.28
C ARG A 125 0.42 -10.15 18.82
N LEU A 126 -0.21 -11.00 17.99
CA LEU A 126 -0.46 -10.70 16.58
C LEU A 126 -1.28 -9.42 16.40
N LEU A 127 -2.35 -9.24 17.20
CA LEU A 127 -3.17 -8.04 17.19
C LEU A 127 -2.37 -6.80 17.64
N GLY A 128 -1.58 -6.92 18.71
CA GLY A 128 -0.77 -5.80 19.20
C GLY A 128 0.29 -5.34 18.20
N GLU A 129 0.92 -6.26 17.48
CA GLU A 129 1.91 -5.92 16.45
C GLU A 129 1.23 -5.38 15.18
N SER A 130 0.07 -5.92 14.76
CA SER A 130 -0.65 -5.45 13.58
C SER A 130 -1.24 -4.04 13.72
N GLN A 131 -1.39 -3.53 14.95
CA GLN A 131 -1.75 -2.13 15.20
C GLN A 131 -0.61 -1.15 14.87
N ARG A 132 0.63 -1.63 14.86
CA ARG A 132 1.83 -0.79 14.71
C ARG A 132 2.47 -0.92 13.33
N ALA A 133 2.34 -2.09 12.70
CA ALA A 133 2.98 -2.41 11.44
C ALA A 133 2.22 -3.52 10.72
N VAL A 134 2.43 -3.68 9.43
CA VAL A 134 2.05 -4.89 8.71
C VAL A 134 2.81 -6.08 9.31
N VAL A 135 2.09 -7.12 9.72
CA VAL A 135 2.71 -8.36 10.19
C VAL A 135 2.90 -9.30 9.01
N VAL A 136 4.13 -9.71 8.74
CA VAL A 136 4.42 -10.76 7.76
C VAL A 136 4.65 -12.06 8.52
N PHE A 137 3.96 -13.12 8.11
CA PHE A 137 3.96 -14.40 8.81
C PHE A 137 4.27 -15.56 7.84
N PRO A 138 5.24 -16.44 8.13
CA PRO A 138 5.49 -17.63 7.33
C PRO A 138 4.30 -18.59 7.45
N GLY A 139 3.71 -18.98 6.31
CA GLY A 139 2.69 -20.02 6.27
C GLY A 139 3.28 -21.42 6.44
N PHE A 140 2.44 -22.44 6.41
CA PHE A 140 2.84 -23.85 6.31
C PHE A 140 3.54 -24.46 7.55
N ILE A 141 4.08 -23.66 8.47
CA ILE A 141 4.96 -24.06 9.56
C ILE A 141 4.24 -23.92 10.90
N GLY A 142 4.51 -24.85 11.84
CA GLY A 142 4.10 -24.75 13.23
C GLY A 142 5.08 -25.48 14.16
N ARG A 143 4.70 -25.64 15.43
CA ARG A 143 5.48 -26.40 16.42
C ARG A 143 4.60 -27.30 17.24
N ASP A 144 5.07 -28.52 17.49
CA ASP A 144 4.43 -29.45 18.40
C ASP A 144 4.65 -29.07 19.89
N GLU A 145 4.09 -29.86 20.79
CA GLU A 145 4.20 -29.65 22.23
C GLU A 145 5.63 -29.74 22.74
N THR A 146 6.49 -30.51 22.08
CA THR A 146 7.90 -30.68 22.43
C THR A 146 8.78 -29.56 21.86
N GLY A 147 8.21 -28.69 21.02
CA GLY A 147 8.90 -27.56 20.39
C GLY A 147 9.55 -27.89 19.04
N ASN A 148 9.39 -29.13 18.53
CA ASN A 148 9.88 -29.49 17.22
C ASN A 148 9.07 -28.79 16.12
N ARG A 149 9.73 -28.46 15.00
CA ARG A 149 9.05 -27.93 13.82
C ARG A 149 8.17 -28.98 13.18
N THR A 150 7.00 -28.54 12.76
CA THR A 150 6.01 -29.31 12.02
C THR A 150 5.60 -28.55 10.77
N ILE A 151 5.16 -29.26 9.75
CA ILE A 151 4.58 -28.69 8.55
C ILE A 151 3.10 -29.10 8.43
N LEU A 152 2.29 -28.19 7.91
CA LEU A 152 0.84 -28.38 7.83
C LEU A 152 0.39 -29.19 6.59
N GLY A 153 1.34 -29.75 5.84
CA GLY A 153 1.06 -30.53 4.64
C GLY A 153 0.59 -29.69 3.45
N ARG A 154 0.14 -30.33 2.38
CA ARG A 154 -0.31 -29.66 1.15
C ARG A 154 -1.46 -28.68 1.43
N GLY A 155 -1.32 -27.43 0.96
CA GLY A 155 -2.26 -26.33 1.29
C GLY A 155 -2.09 -25.73 2.68
N GLY A 156 -0.98 -26.05 3.36
CA GLY A 156 -0.72 -25.61 4.73
C GLY A 156 -0.68 -24.09 4.91
N SER A 157 -0.22 -23.31 3.92
CA SER A 157 -0.23 -21.84 4.02
C SER A 157 -1.65 -21.26 3.91
N ASP A 158 -2.55 -21.84 3.08
CA ASP A 158 -3.97 -21.45 3.06
C ASP A 158 -4.62 -21.80 4.42
N LEU A 159 -4.29 -22.98 4.98
CA LEU A 159 -4.76 -23.37 6.31
C LEU A 159 -4.24 -22.44 7.40
N THR A 160 -2.97 -22.04 7.35
CA THR A 160 -2.41 -21.03 8.29
C THR A 160 -3.23 -19.75 8.24
N ALA A 161 -3.50 -19.21 7.05
CA ALA A 161 -4.24 -17.96 6.90
C ALA A 161 -5.68 -18.06 7.45
N LEU A 162 -6.39 -19.14 7.12
CA LEU A 162 -7.75 -19.37 7.63
C LEU A 162 -7.76 -19.60 9.15
N PHE A 163 -6.77 -20.31 9.68
CA PHE A 163 -6.62 -20.51 11.12
C PHE A 163 -6.37 -19.19 11.85
N LEU A 164 -5.44 -18.36 11.37
CA LEU A 164 -5.19 -17.04 11.93
C LEU A 164 -6.44 -16.15 11.86
N ALA A 165 -7.11 -16.13 10.70
CA ALA A 165 -8.34 -15.36 10.55
C ALA A 165 -9.44 -15.80 11.53
N HIS A 166 -9.60 -17.10 11.76
CA HIS A 166 -10.53 -17.64 12.75
C HIS A 166 -10.18 -17.19 14.17
N GLN A 167 -8.93 -17.34 14.58
CA GLN A 167 -8.45 -16.96 15.93
C GLN A 167 -8.56 -15.45 16.19
N LEU A 168 -8.36 -14.63 15.17
CA LEU A 168 -8.37 -13.17 15.25
C LEU A 168 -9.76 -12.56 14.95
N LYS A 169 -10.73 -13.36 14.53
CA LYS A 169 -12.04 -12.92 14.02
C LYS A 169 -11.86 -11.90 12.87
N ALA A 170 -10.94 -12.19 11.96
CA ALA A 170 -10.51 -11.33 10.87
C ALA A 170 -11.14 -11.73 9.53
N LYS A 171 -11.20 -10.77 8.57
CA LYS A 171 -11.43 -11.12 7.15
C LYS A 171 -10.22 -11.92 6.65
N CYS A 172 -10.45 -12.99 5.86
CA CYS A 172 -9.39 -13.72 5.18
C CYS A 172 -9.54 -13.56 3.67
N VAL A 173 -8.44 -13.23 2.99
CA VAL A 173 -8.38 -13.12 1.54
C VAL A 173 -7.22 -13.97 1.03
N LEU A 174 -7.54 -14.96 0.22
CA LEU A 174 -6.56 -15.81 -0.47
C LEU A 174 -6.25 -15.18 -1.82
N ILE A 175 -5.05 -14.63 -1.96
CA ILE A 175 -4.56 -14.04 -3.20
C ILE A 175 -4.01 -15.16 -4.07
N LYS A 176 -4.57 -15.31 -5.27
CA LYS A 176 -4.26 -16.37 -6.23
C LYS A 176 -3.90 -15.75 -7.59
N ASP A 177 -3.53 -16.60 -8.53
CA ASP A 177 -3.29 -16.25 -9.93
C ASP A 177 -4.60 -16.10 -10.75
N VAL A 178 -5.74 -16.39 -10.12
CA VAL A 178 -7.09 -16.19 -10.66
C VAL A 178 -7.92 -15.30 -9.72
N ASP A 179 -8.82 -14.50 -10.29
CA ASP A 179 -9.62 -13.50 -9.56
C ASP A 179 -10.89 -14.06 -8.90
N GLY A 180 -10.94 -15.38 -8.74
CA GLY A 180 -12.03 -16.08 -8.06
C GLY A 180 -12.11 -17.55 -8.44
N LEU A 181 -13.20 -18.20 -8.02
CA LEU A 181 -13.54 -19.55 -8.41
C LEU A 181 -14.50 -19.50 -9.60
N TYR A 182 -14.24 -20.36 -10.58
CA TYR A 182 -15.01 -20.44 -11.81
C TYR A 182 -15.74 -21.77 -11.93
N THR A 183 -16.82 -21.80 -12.70
CA THR A 183 -17.56 -23.03 -13.01
C THR A 183 -16.70 -24.04 -13.76
N ARG A 184 -15.68 -23.56 -14.48
CA ARG A 184 -14.65 -24.33 -15.22
C ARG A 184 -13.39 -23.47 -15.31
N ASP A 185 -12.28 -24.07 -15.70
CA ASP A 185 -11.02 -23.36 -15.91
C ASP A 185 -11.21 -22.23 -16.95
N PRO A 186 -11.01 -20.96 -16.59
CA PRO A 186 -11.17 -19.84 -17.50
C PRO A 186 -10.14 -19.84 -18.65
N ALA A 187 -9.01 -20.53 -18.52
CA ALA A 187 -8.03 -20.71 -19.59
C ALA A 187 -8.53 -21.64 -20.70
N CYS A 188 -9.59 -22.42 -20.46
CA CYS A 188 -10.18 -23.31 -21.45
C CYS A 188 -11.14 -22.54 -22.36
N THR A 189 -10.69 -22.17 -23.56
CA THR A 189 -11.42 -21.30 -24.50
C THR A 189 -12.61 -21.97 -25.21
N THR A 190 -12.77 -23.29 -25.10
CA THR A 190 -13.82 -24.04 -25.82
C THR A 190 -15.21 -23.96 -25.20
N VAL A 191 -15.31 -23.55 -23.93
CA VAL A 191 -16.60 -23.45 -23.21
C VAL A 191 -16.61 -22.21 -22.35
N ARG A 192 -17.71 -21.46 -22.38
CA ARG A 192 -17.89 -20.26 -21.55
C ARG A 192 -17.78 -20.62 -20.07
N SER A 193 -16.87 -19.99 -19.35
CA SER A 193 -16.68 -20.12 -17.93
C SER A 193 -17.28 -18.89 -17.23
N SER A 194 -17.97 -19.10 -16.12
CA SER A 194 -18.53 -18.00 -15.30
C SER A 194 -17.93 -18.06 -13.91
N ARG A 195 -17.59 -16.88 -13.37
CA ARG A 195 -17.07 -16.74 -12.01
C ARG A 195 -18.21 -16.82 -11.00
N PHE A 196 -17.93 -17.40 -9.84
CA PHE A 196 -18.84 -17.29 -8.70
C PHE A 196 -18.61 -15.97 -7.98
N GLU A 197 -19.68 -15.28 -7.68
CA GLU A 197 -19.66 -14.15 -6.73
C GLU A 197 -19.68 -14.69 -5.30
N GLN A 198 -20.58 -15.64 -5.01
CA GLN A 198 -20.66 -16.38 -3.76
C GLN A 198 -20.76 -17.87 -4.04
N VAL A 199 -20.08 -18.67 -3.23
CA VAL A 199 -20.02 -20.12 -3.43
C VAL A 199 -20.02 -20.86 -2.09
N SER A 200 -20.70 -22.01 -2.06
CA SER A 200 -20.74 -22.91 -0.91
C SER A 200 -19.40 -23.63 -0.70
N TYR A 201 -19.16 -24.07 0.53
CA TYR A 201 -18.01 -24.96 0.82
C TYR A 201 -18.06 -26.25 0.01
N GLU A 202 -19.25 -26.82 -0.21
CA GLU A 202 -19.42 -28.05 -0.95
C GLU A 202 -18.99 -27.88 -2.40
N THR A 203 -19.48 -26.87 -3.08
CA THR A 203 -19.08 -26.55 -4.46
C THR A 203 -17.59 -26.22 -4.55
N THR A 204 -17.05 -25.50 -3.55
CA THR A 204 -15.61 -25.21 -3.48
C THR A 204 -14.78 -26.49 -3.32
N LEU A 205 -15.20 -27.47 -2.52
CA LEU A 205 -14.54 -28.77 -2.39
C LEU A 205 -14.57 -29.57 -3.69
N ARG A 206 -15.65 -29.44 -4.47
CA ARG A 206 -15.81 -30.14 -5.75
C ARG A 206 -14.99 -29.52 -6.88
N LEU A 207 -14.97 -28.20 -6.99
CA LEU A 207 -14.39 -27.48 -8.14
C LEU A 207 -13.07 -26.78 -7.82
N GLY A 208 -12.83 -26.43 -6.57
CA GLY A 208 -11.76 -25.55 -6.15
C GLY A 208 -10.39 -26.20 -5.94
N GLY A 209 -10.27 -27.52 -6.12
CA GLY A 209 -9.03 -28.25 -5.80
C GLY A 209 -7.73 -27.67 -6.37
N PRO A 210 -7.69 -27.17 -7.61
CA PRO A 210 -6.52 -26.46 -8.14
C PRO A 210 -6.26 -25.11 -7.48
N VAL A 211 -7.32 -24.41 -7.03
CA VAL A 211 -7.24 -23.03 -6.49
C VAL A 211 -7.05 -23.04 -4.97
N VAL A 212 -7.83 -23.84 -4.23
CA VAL A 212 -7.76 -23.94 -2.76
C VAL A 212 -7.80 -25.41 -2.36
N GLN A 213 -6.83 -25.83 -1.56
CA GLN A 213 -6.72 -27.21 -1.11
C GLN A 213 -7.86 -27.60 -0.16
N SER A 214 -8.38 -28.83 -0.33
CA SER A 214 -9.54 -29.35 0.40
C SER A 214 -9.40 -29.28 1.93
N LYS A 215 -8.18 -29.44 2.49
CA LYS A 215 -7.91 -29.35 3.93
C LYS A 215 -8.28 -27.97 4.47
N ALA A 216 -7.91 -26.91 3.76
CA ALA A 216 -8.20 -25.52 4.12
C ALA A 216 -9.72 -25.23 4.05
N VAL A 217 -10.41 -25.70 2.99
CA VAL A 217 -11.86 -25.55 2.85
C VAL A 217 -12.63 -26.30 3.94
N ARG A 218 -12.21 -27.51 4.29
CA ARG A 218 -12.83 -28.29 5.38
C ARG A 218 -12.67 -27.60 6.73
N PHE A 219 -11.51 -27.00 6.99
CA PHE A 219 -11.31 -26.19 8.19
C PHE A 219 -12.27 -24.99 8.22
N ALA A 220 -12.40 -24.26 7.12
CA ALA A 220 -13.32 -23.14 7.02
C ALA A 220 -14.77 -23.55 7.24
N ALA A 221 -15.20 -24.67 6.62
CA ALA A 221 -16.54 -25.23 6.78
C ALA A 221 -16.86 -25.62 8.23
N ALA A 222 -15.94 -26.34 8.89
CA ALA A 222 -16.09 -26.77 10.29
C ALA A 222 -16.23 -25.58 11.26
N ASN A 223 -15.59 -24.46 10.95
CA ASN A 223 -15.62 -23.22 11.76
C ASN A 223 -16.57 -22.15 11.22
N LYS A 224 -17.37 -22.44 10.19
CA LYS A 224 -18.28 -21.50 9.50
C LYS A 224 -17.57 -20.18 9.10
N LEU A 225 -16.29 -20.27 8.74
CA LEU A 225 -15.43 -19.13 8.40
C LEU A 225 -15.64 -18.76 6.94
N ARG A 226 -16.04 -17.51 6.69
CA ARG A 226 -16.08 -16.93 5.34
C ARG A 226 -14.69 -16.47 4.94
N PHE A 227 -14.35 -16.63 3.67
CA PHE A 227 -13.12 -16.11 3.10
C PHE A 227 -13.30 -15.75 1.62
N SER A 228 -12.45 -14.86 1.11
CA SER A 228 -12.48 -14.45 -0.28
C SER A 228 -11.31 -15.05 -1.06
N ILE A 229 -11.52 -15.27 -2.36
CA ILE A 229 -10.50 -15.63 -3.34
C ILE A 229 -10.45 -14.53 -4.38
N THR A 230 -9.27 -13.97 -4.63
CA THR A 230 -9.06 -12.91 -5.63
C THR A 230 -7.64 -12.96 -6.18
N SER A 231 -7.34 -12.17 -7.20
CA SER A 231 -5.99 -11.95 -7.71
C SER A 231 -5.49 -10.53 -7.44
N ILE A 232 -4.19 -10.32 -7.53
CA ILE A 232 -3.58 -9.00 -7.33
C ILE A 232 -4.18 -7.98 -8.31
N GLY A 233 -4.62 -6.84 -7.77
CA GLY A 233 -5.19 -5.74 -8.54
C GLY A 233 -6.58 -6.01 -9.13
N SER A 234 -7.18 -7.17 -8.86
CA SER A 234 -8.56 -7.45 -9.27
C SER A 234 -9.56 -6.67 -8.40
N GLN A 235 -10.67 -6.30 -9.02
CA GLN A 235 -11.87 -5.82 -8.31
C GLN A 235 -12.78 -6.95 -7.92
N ASN A 236 -12.64 -8.07 -8.62
CA ASN A 236 -13.49 -9.22 -8.48
C ASN A 236 -12.96 -10.11 -7.37
N GLU A 237 -13.85 -10.67 -6.58
CA GLU A 237 -13.54 -11.72 -5.62
C GLU A 237 -14.66 -12.75 -5.62
N THR A 238 -14.34 -13.99 -5.31
CA THR A 238 -15.34 -15.01 -4.96
C THR A 238 -15.38 -15.15 -3.45
N GLU A 239 -16.54 -14.93 -2.84
CA GLU A 239 -16.74 -15.17 -1.42
C GLU A 239 -17.15 -16.63 -1.19
N VAL A 240 -16.34 -17.36 -0.41
CA VAL A 240 -16.60 -18.76 0.00
C VAL A 240 -17.20 -18.78 1.39
N GLY A 241 -18.31 -19.48 1.56
CA GLY A 241 -18.98 -19.53 2.86
C GLY A 241 -20.21 -20.42 2.90
N PRO A 242 -21.07 -20.29 3.94
CA PRO A 242 -22.33 -21.01 4.04
C PRO A 242 -23.41 -20.35 3.16
N PHE A 243 -23.16 -20.28 1.86
CA PHE A 243 -23.98 -19.60 0.87
C PHE A 243 -24.69 -20.60 -0.04
N THR A 244 -25.74 -20.12 -0.73
CA THR A 244 -26.19 -20.69 -1.99
C THR A 244 -25.31 -20.14 -3.10
N ASP A 245 -24.88 -20.99 -4.03
CA ASP A 245 -24.02 -20.61 -5.12
C ASP A 245 -24.66 -19.53 -6.00
N ARG A 246 -23.93 -18.44 -6.23
CA ARG A 246 -24.34 -17.32 -7.09
C ARG A 246 -23.22 -16.99 -8.06
N LEU A 247 -23.57 -17.00 -9.35
CA LEU A 247 -22.65 -16.63 -10.41
C LEU A 247 -22.62 -15.10 -10.58
N ASP A 248 -21.44 -14.59 -10.92
CA ASP A 248 -21.27 -13.22 -11.34
C ASP A 248 -21.83 -13.06 -12.77
N GLY A 249 -22.79 -12.14 -12.91
CA GLY A 249 -23.40 -11.81 -14.20
C GLY A 249 -22.52 -10.97 -15.11
N SER A 250 -21.47 -10.34 -14.58
CA SER A 250 -20.73 -9.30 -15.29
C SER A 250 -19.77 -9.81 -16.37
N GLY A 251 -19.25 -11.04 -16.30
CA GLY A 251 -18.50 -11.72 -17.37
C GLY A 251 -17.36 -10.94 -18.06
N VAL A 252 -16.97 -9.78 -17.55
CA VAL A 252 -16.06 -8.85 -18.22
C VAL A 252 -14.66 -9.00 -17.68
N SER A 253 -13.75 -9.51 -18.50
CA SER A 253 -12.32 -9.29 -18.36
C SER A 253 -12.04 -7.83 -18.71
N SER A 254 -11.60 -6.99 -17.76
CA SER A 254 -11.23 -5.61 -18.06
C SER A 254 -9.95 -5.58 -18.89
N GLU A 255 -9.96 -4.89 -20.02
CA GLU A 255 -8.74 -4.63 -20.80
C GLU A 255 -7.67 -3.91 -19.95
N PRO A 256 -6.38 -4.08 -20.29
CA PRO A 256 -5.31 -3.33 -19.63
C PRO A 256 -5.52 -1.83 -19.79
N LEU A 257 -5.38 -1.07 -18.69
CA LEU A 257 -5.48 0.38 -18.71
C LEU A 257 -4.29 1.00 -19.46
N ARG A 258 -4.54 1.87 -20.42
CA ARG A 258 -3.51 2.48 -21.30
C ARG A 258 -2.95 3.74 -20.63
N VAL A 259 -1.64 3.75 -20.38
CA VAL A 259 -0.93 4.74 -19.57
C VAL A 259 0.05 5.53 -20.41
N ALA A 260 -0.10 6.86 -20.46
CA ALA A 260 0.92 7.79 -20.95
C ALA A 260 1.71 8.36 -19.75
N LEU A 261 3.04 8.14 -19.72
CA LEU A 261 3.91 8.56 -18.62
C LEU A 261 4.71 9.81 -18.99
N LEU A 262 4.46 10.93 -18.32
CA LEU A 262 5.15 12.20 -18.49
C LEU A 262 6.20 12.40 -17.39
N GLY A 263 7.45 12.28 -17.76
CA GLY A 263 8.59 12.35 -16.85
C GLY A 263 9.18 10.98 -16.51
N CYS A 264 10.46 10.81 -16.80
CA CYS A 264 11.22 9.59 -16.55
C CYS A 264 12.41 9.83 -15.60
N GLY A 265 12.14 10.64 -14.56
CA GLY A 265 13.09 10.92 -13.47
C GLY A 265 13.18 9.77 -12.47
N THR A 266 13.59 10.08 -11.25
CA THR A 266 13.70 9.09 -10.15
C THR A 266 12.40 8.36 -9.89
N VAL A 267 11.29 9.08 -9.76
CA VAL A 267 9.96 8.50 -9.53
C VAL A 267 9.39 7.88 -10.81
N GLY A 268 9.42 8.62 -11.92
CA GLY A 268 8.89 8.13 -13.20
C GLY A 268 9.57 6.86 -13.70
N GLY A 269 10.88 6.72 -13.48
CA GLY A 269 11.59 5.47 -13.75
C GLY A 269 11.11 4.31 -12.88
N GLY A 270 10.78 4.57 -11.60
CA GLY A 270 10.19 3.57 -10.72
C GLY A 270 8.78 3.15 -11.17
N VAL A 271 7.96 4.13 -11.61
CA VAL A 271 6.61 3.85 -12.15
C VAL A 271 6.70 3.03 -13.43
N TYR A 272 7.62 3.37 -14.35
CA TYR A 272 7.83 2.59 -15.58
C TYR A 272 8.23 1.14 -15.29
N GLU A 273 9.19 0.93 -14.38
CA GLU A 273 9.61 -0.42 -13.96
C GLU A 273 8.42 -1.25 -13.43
N ARG A 274 7.52 -0.63 -12.65
CA ARG A 274 6.32 -1.29 -12.13
C ARG A 274 5.31 -1.63 -13.21
N LEU A 275 5.02 -0.67 -14.10
CA LEU A 275 4.07 -0.86 -15.21
C LEU A 275 4.55 -1.95 -16.17
N ALA A 276 5.85 -1.99 -16.49
CA ALA A 276 6.43 -3.02 -17.36
C ALA A 276 6.27 -4.44 -16.77
N GLY A 277 6.33 -4.58 -15.44
CA GLY A 277 6.08 -5.85 -14.74
C GLY A 277 4.60 -6.25 -14.65
N LEU A 278 3.67 -5.38 -15.04
CA LEU A 278 2.22 -5.56 -14.92
C LEU A 278 1.50 -5.41 -16.26
N ALA A 279 2.09 -5.91 -17.35
CA ALA A 279 1.59 -5.74 -18.72
C ALA A 279 0.17 -6.33 -18.95
N ASN A 280 -0.26 -7.26 -18.11
CA ASN A 280 -1.63 -7.80 -18.12
C ASN A 280 -2.67 -6.83 -17.51
N LEU A 281 -2.24 -5.81 -16.77
CA LEU A 281 -3.11 -4.82 -16.12
C LEU A 281 -2.96 -3.42 -16.70
N PHE A 282 -1.79 -3.09 -17.25
CA PHE A 282 -1.44 -1.78 -17.76
C PHE A 282 -0.67 -1.87 -19.08
N THR A 283 -1.01 -1.04 -20.03
CA THR A 283 -0.28 -0.89 -21.29
C THR A 283 0.34 0.50 -21.35
N VAL A 284 1.68 0.58 -21.38
CA VAL A 284 2.37 1.88 -21.54
C VAL A 284 2.28 2.29 -23.00
N THR A 285 1.60 3.41 -23.30
CA THR A 285 1.42 3.96 -24.66
C THR A 285 2.53 4.92 -25.07
N GLY A 286 3.30 5.39 -24.11
CA GLY A 286 4.51 6.17 -24.32
C GLY A 286 5.07 6.74 -23.05
N VAL A 287 6.36 7.11 -23.11
CA VAL A 287 7.15 7.69 -22.03
C VAL A 287 7.76 8.99 -22.52
N GLY A 288 7.28 10.10 -21.97
CA GLY A 288 7.72 11.44 -22.31
C GLY A 288 8.84 11.94 -21.42
N THR A 289 9.89 12.53 -22.00
CA THR A 289 11.00 13.13 -21.26
C THR A 289 11.58 14.31 -22.01
N LEU A 290 11.94 15.36 -21.29
CA LEU A 290 12.61 16.54 -21.86
C LEU A 290 14.05 16.24 -22.33
N THR A 291 14.63 15.12 -21.89
CA THR A 291 15.99 14.69 -22.27
C THR A 291 16.01 13.18 -22.46
N GLY A 292 16.15 12.68 -23.68
CA GLY A 292 16.09 11.25 -24.05
C GLY A 292 17.12 10.30 -23.40
N ILE A 293 18.06 10.83 -22.59
CA ILE A 293 19.14 10.05 -21.97
C ILE A 293 18.59 9.05 -20.93
N ARG A 294 17.58 9.46 -20.15
CA ARG A 294 17.05 8.64 -19.04
C ARG A 294 16.18 7.49 -19.51
N THR A 295 15.44 7.65 -20.60
CA THR A 295 14.61 6.58 -21.17
C THR A 295 15.45 5.41 -21.66
N ARG A 296 16.60 5.69 -22.33
CA ARG A 296 17.54 4.65 -22.76
C ARG A 296 18.16 3.89 -21.60
N ALA A 297 18.55 4.59 -20.54
CA ALA A 297 19.12 3.96 -19.34
C ALA A 297 18.15 3.01 -18.62
N LEU A 298 16.84 3.23 -18.78
CA LEU A 298 15.78 2.39 -18.21
C LEU A 298 15.27 1.30 -19.16
N GLY A 299 15.87 1.18 -20.36
CA GLY A 299 15.45 0.19 -21.36
C GLY A 299 14.05 0.46 -21.94
N VAL A 300 13.60 1.72 -21.95
CA VAL A 300 12.35 2.09 -22.61
C VAL A 300 12.55 1.89 -24.12
N PRO A 301 11.69 1.12 -24.80
CA PRO A 301 11.77 0.95 -26.26
C PRO A 301 11.68 2.29 -26.98
N ASP A 302 12.47 2.48 -28.05
CA ASP A 302 12.57 3.75 -28.78
C ASP A 302 11.20 4.23 -29.31
N HIS A 303 10.32 3.31 -29.73
CA HIS A 303 8.99 3.64 -30.22
C HIS A 303 8.02 4.18 -29.14
N LEU A 304 8.33 3.94 -27.86
CA LEU A 304 7.57 4.47 -26.72
C LEU A 304 8.16 5.79 -26.20
N ALA A 305 9.43 6.09 -26.49
CA ALA A 305 10.10 7.28 -26.00
C ALA A 305 9.78 8.49 -26.87
N THR A 306 9.47 9.65 -26.27
CA THR A 306 9.23 10.92 -26.97
C THR A 306 9.67 12.11 -26.11
N ASP A 307 10.03 13.22 -26.75
CA ASP A 307 10.21 14.54 -26.14
C ASP A 307 9.02 15.48 -26.37
N ASP A 308 8.10 15.12 -27.26
CA ASP A 308 6.84 15.81 -27.48
C ASP A 308 5.76 15.27 -26.50
N LEU A 309 5.62 15.96 -25.36
CA LEU A 309 4.66 15.58 -24.33
C LEU A 309 3.21 15.91 -24.70
N GLU A 310 2.99 16.89 -25.55
CA GLU A 310 1.66 17.25 -26.01
C GLU A 310 1.11 16.26 -27.03
N ASP A 311 1.96 15.78 -27.95
CA ASP A 311 1.62 14.67 -28.85
C ASP A 311 1.31 13.40 -28.05
N LEU A 312 2.15 13.08 -27.05
CA LEU A 312 1.95 11.90 -26.21
C LEU A 312 0.56 11.88 -25.53
N ILE A 313 0.10 13.01 -24.99
CA ILE A 313 -1.25 13.14 -24.41
C ILE A 313 -2.34 12.96 -25.48
N GLY A 314 -2.07 13.36 -26.71
CA GLY A 314 -2.98 13.20 -27.85
C GLY A 314 -3.14 11.77 -28.34
N ARG A 315 -2.20 10.88 -28.03
CA ARG A 315 -2.26 9.46 -28.37
C ARG A 315 -3.42 8.76 -27.67
N ASP A 316 -3.74 7.57 -28.12
CA ASP A 316 -4.81 6.77 -27.51
C ASP A 316 -4.35 6.21 -26.15
N CYS A 317 -4.73 6.91 -25.08
CA CYS A 317 -4.47 6.52 -23.68
C CYS A 317 -5.70 6.79 -22.81
N ASP A 318 -5.83 6.07 -21.72
CA ASP A 318 -6.92 6.24 -20.74
C ASP A 318 -6.50 7.19 -19.61
N VAL A 319 -5.23 7.14 -19.23
CA VAL A 319 -4.68 7.92 -18.11
C VAL A 319 -3.32 8.52 -18.46
N VAL A 320 -3.13 9.75 -18.03
CA VAL A 320 -1.86 10.48 -18.11
C VAL A 320 -1.28 10.58 -16.69
N VAL A 321 -0.02 10.15 -16.53
CA VAL A 321 0.73 10.24 -15.27
C VAL A 321 1.78 11.32 -15.38
N GLU A 322 1.68 12.41 -14.60
CA GLU A 322 2.59 13.55 -14.62
C GLU A 322 3.59 13.49 -13.46
N LEU A 323 4.87 13.41 -13.78
CA LEU A 323 6.01 13.32 -12.86
C LEU A 323 7.17 14.22 -13.29
N ILE A 324 6.86 15.38 -13.90
CA ILE A 324 7.86 16.31 -14.47
C ILE A 324 8.40 17.26 -13.42
N GLY A 325 7.56 17.68 -12.46
CA GLY A 325 7.95 18.54 -11.34
C GLY A 325 7.96 20.05 -11.62
N THR A 326 7.63 20.52 -12.84
CA THR A 326 7.52 21.95 -13.16
C THR A 326 6.06 22.40 -13.14
N THR A 327 5.70 23.44 -12.39
CA THR A 327 4.29 23.80 -12.18
C THR A 327 3.61 24.33 -13.43
N LYS A 328 4.22 25.30 -14.12
CA LYS A 328 3.58 25.96 -15.28
C LYS A 328 3.33 25.02 -16.45
N TYR A 329 4.31 24.20 -16.79
CA TYR A 329 4.17 23.25 -17.90
C TYR A 329 3.24 22.09 -17.53
N ALA A 330 3.33 21.59 -16.31
CA ALA A 330 2.40 20.56 -15.80
C ALA A 330 0.94 21.04 -15.82
N SER A 331 0.66 22.32 -15.53
CA SER A 331 -0.68 22.91 -15.64
C SER A 331 -1.24 22.85 -17.06
N THR A 332 -0.43 23.17 -18.07
CA THR A 332 -0.82 23.06 -19.49
C THR A 332 -1.15 21.63 -19.87
N LEU A 333 -0.27 20.68 -19.50
CA LEU A 333 -0.44 19.25 -19.81
C LEU A 333 -1.66 18.66 -19.08
N ALA A 334 -1.87 19.01 -17.81
CA ALA A 334 -3.05 18.59 -17.03
C ALA A 334 -4.34 19.11 -17.65
N THR A 335 -4.37 20.38 -18.06
CA THR A 335 -5.51 21.00 -18.71
C THR A 335 -5.83 20.27 -20.02
N ARG A 336 -4.81 19.98 -20.86
CA ARG A 336 -4.96 19.24 -22.11
C ARG A 336 -5.49 17.83 -21.88
N ALA A 337 -4.89 17.07 -20.95
CA ALA A 337 -5.30 15.71 -20.63
C ALA A 337 -6.78 15.65 -20.19
N LEU A 338 -7.17 16.49 -19.23
CA LEU A 338 -8.55 16.55 -18.74
C LEU A 338 -9.53 17.01 -19.83
N THR A 339 -9.13 17.96 -20.70
CA THR A 339 -9.97 18.41 -21.83
C THR A 339 -10.23 17.28 -22.82
N LEU A 340 -9.26 16.40 -23.06
CA LEU A 340 -9.38 15.21 -23.91
C LEU A 340 -10.12 14.05 -23.22
N GLY A 341 -10.62 14.23 -21.98
CA GLY A 341 -11.32 13.18 -21.24
C GLY A 341 -10.41 12.07 -20.73
N ARG A 342 -9.11 12.36 -20.48
CA ARG A 342 -8.16 11.41 -19.92
C ARG A 342 -8.16 11.54 -18.40
N HIS A 343 -8.07 10.42 -17.68
CA HIS A 343 -7.75 10.44 -16.24
C HIS A 343 -6.37 11.07 -16.04
N PHE A 344 -6.14 11.71 -14.90
CA PHE A 344 -4.87 12.37 -14.62
C PHE A 344 -4.35 12.01 -13.23
N VAL A 345 -3.10 11.54 -13.16
CA VAL A 345 -2.40 11.21 -11.92
C VAL A 345 -1.16 12.11 -11.80
N THR A 346 -0.93 12.75 -10.66
CA THR A 346 0.23 13.62 -10.46
C THR A 346 0.83 13.51 -9.06
N ALA A 347 2.16 13.59 -8.98
CA ALA A 347 2.89 13.77 -7.73
C ALA A 347 3.29 15.25 -7.48
N ASN A 348 2.81 16.18 -8.31
CA ASN A 348 3.21 17.59 -8.28
C ASN A 348 2.36 18.39 -7.28
N LYS A 349 2.84 18.47 -6.03
CA LYS A 349 2.16 19.19 -4.96
C LYS A 349 2.00 20.68 -5.25
N ALA A 350 2.99 21.30 -5.92
CA ALA A 350 2.93 22.74 -6.24
C ALA A 350 1.82 23.03 -7.28
N LEU A 351 1.66 22.17 -8.28
CA LEU A 351 0.55 22.23 -9.22
C LEU A 351 -0.80 22.10 -8.49
N MET A 352 -0.93 21.08 -7.65
CA MET A 352 -2.19 20.82 -6.94
C MET A 352 -2.51 21.88 -5.90
N ALA A 353 -1.51 22.46 -5.21
CA ALA A 353 -1.72 23.58 -4.29
C ALA A 353 -2.22 24.84 -5.02
N ALA A 354 -1.64 25.15 -6.19
CA ALA A 354 -1.98 26.35 -6.97
C ALA A 354 -3.30 26.22 -7.75
N GLU A 355 -3.53 25.08 -8.41
CA GLU A 355 -4.60 24.93 -9.40
C GLU A 355 -5.53 23.72 -9.16
N GLY A 356 -5.36 22.99 -8.07
CA GLY A 356 -6.07 21.75 -7.83
C GLY A 356 -7.59 21.89 -7.81
N GLU A 357 -8.14 23.04 -7.40
CA GLU A 357 -9.59 23.31 -7.43
C GLU A 357 -10.10 23.38 -8.88
N ARG A 358 -9.42 24.17 -9.72
CA ARG A 358 -9.75 24.28 -11.14
C ARG A 358 -9.65 22.93 -11.86
N LEU A 359 -8.54 22.22 -11.64
CA LEU A 359 -8.33 20.91 -12.27
C LEU A 359 -9.35 19.87 -11.78
N SER A 360 -9.71 19.89 -10.49
CA SER A 360 -10.74 18.99 -9.94
C SER A 360 -12.13 19.29 -10.53
N PHE A 361 -12.45 20.58 -10.73
CA PHE A 361 -13.68 20.96 -11.41
C PHE A 361 -13.71 20.46 -12.87
N MET A 362 -12.61 20.62 -13.61
CA MET A 362 -12.50 20.11 -14.99
C MET A 362 -12.64 18.59 -15.05
N ALA A 363 -11.98 17.86 -14.15
CA ALA A 363 -12.07 16.40 -14.10
C ALA A 363 -13.51 15.93 -13.86
N ARG A 364 -14.20 16.52 -12.88
CA ARG A 364 -15.62 16.24 -12.59
C ARG A 364 -16.52 16.54 -13.82
N ALA A 365 -16.33 17.68 -14.46
CA ALA A 365 -17.11 18.09 -15.63
C ALA A 365 -16.94 17.12 -16.83
N ARG A 366 -15.82 16.40 -16.90
CA ARG A 366 -15.52 15.40 -17.94
C ARG A 366 -15.79 13.96 -17.50
N GLY A 367 -16.22 13.72 -16.26
CA GLY A 367 -16.44 12.38 -15.74
C GLY A 367 -15.18 11.54 -15.59
N VAL A 368 -14.00 12.20 -15.52
CA VAL A 368 -12.69 11.55 -15.33
C VAL A 368 -12.15 11.80 -13.92
N GLU A 369 -11.15 11.01 -13.52
CA GLU A 369 -10.53 11.12 -12.22
C GLU A 369 -9.24 11.94 -12.26
N LEU A 370 -9.06 12.75 -11.23
CA LEU A 370 -7.82 13.44 -10.90
C LEU A 370 -7.32 12.87 -9.57
N ARG A 371 -6.19 12.19 -9.60
CA ARG A 371 -5.58 11.54 -8.43
C ARG A 371 -4.22 12.16 -8.12
N TYR A 372 -3.94 12.37 -6.83
CA TYR A 372 -2.71 13.04 -6.39
C TYR A 372 -2.23 12.62 -4.99
N SER A 373 -2.52 11.39 -4.57
CA SER A 373 -2.08 10.85 -3.27
C SER A 373 -0.57 10.98 -3.09
N ALA A 374 0.18 10.74 -4.17
CA ALA A 374 1.63 10.88 -4.22
C ALA A 374 2.15 12.31 -3.94
N ALA A 375 1.35 13.35 -4.22
CA ALA A 375 1.70 14.75 -3.97
C ALA A 375 1.63 15.12 -2.50
N VAL A 376 0.85 14.40 -1.69
CA VAL A 376 0.62 14.72 -0.27
C VAL A 376 1.65 14.04 0.63
N GLY A 377 1.92 12.75 0.42
CA GLY A 377 2.72 12.06 1.42
C GLY A 377 3.35 10.73 1.03
N GLY A 378 3.66 10.46 -0.25
CA GLY A 378 4.19 9.15 -0.64
C GLY A 378 3.25 8.03 -0.18
N VAL A 379 3.77 7.06 0.60
CA VAL A 379 2.92 5.98 1.15
C VAL A 379 2.19 6.35 2.45
N LEU A 380 2.29 7.58 2.96
CA LEU A 380 1.41 8.06 4.01
C LEU A 380 -0.02 8.14 3.46
N PRO A 381 -1.00 7.32 3.92
CA PRO A 381 -2.36 7.33 3.39
C PRO A 381 -3.16 8.51 3.93
N ALA A 382 -2.74 9.73 3.57
CA ALA A 382 -3.25 10.97 4.16
C ALA A 382 -4.68 11.28 3.67
N LEU A 383 -4.91 11.17 2.36
CA LEU A 383 -6.22 11.46 1.76
C LEU A 383 -7.24 10.39 2.15
N GLU A 384 -6.83 9.12 2.13
CA GLU A 384 -7.66 7.98 2.52
C GLU A 384 -8.07 8.04 4.01
N ALA A 385 -7.15 8.45 4.88
CA ALA A 385 -7.43 8.65 6.31
C ALA A 385 -8.43 9.78 6.54
N ILE A 386 -8.32 10.88 5.78
CA ILE A 386 -9.29 11.98 5.82
C ILE A 386 -10.67 11.51 5.33
N GLU A 387 -10.72 10.79 4.21
CA GLU A 387 -11.97 10.20 3.70
C GLU A 387 -12.61 9.25 4.71
N GLN A 388 -11.79 8.41 5.34
CA GLN A 388 -12.25 7.52 6.39
C GLN A 388 -12.84 8.32 7.57
N ALA A 389 -12.14 9.33 8.05
CA ALA A 389 -12.63 10.18 9.14
C ALA A 389 -13.96 10.86 8.77
N ARG A 390 -14.09 11.41 7.57
CA ARG A 390 -15.33 12.06 7.08
C ARG A 390 -16.55 11.13 7.04
N ARG A 391 -16.34 9.83 6.80
CA ARG A 391 -17.43 8.83 6.82
C ARG A 391 -18.01 8.61 8.22
N PHE A 392 -17.23 8.89 9.27
CA PHE A 392 -17.63 8.67 10.67
C PHE A 392 -18.06 9.95 11.38
N GLY A 393 -17.78 11.12 10.83
CA GLY A 393 -18.17 12.39 11.41
C GLY A 393 -17.45 13.59 10.85
N SER A 394 -17.82 14.78 11.33
CA SER A 394 -17.16 16.01 10.94
C SER A 394 -15.74 16.08 11.52
N ILE A 395 -14.79 16.53 10.69
CA ILE A 395 -13.40 16.73 11.09
C ILE A 395 -13.30 18.11 11.76
N ARG A 396 -12.72 18.13 12.96
CA ARG A 396 -12.40 19.35 13.70
C ARG A 396 -11.05 19.91 13.29
N SER A 397 -10.02 19.04 13.25
CA SER A 397 -8.67 19.46 12.90
C SER A 397 -7.90 18.34 12.18
N VAL A 398 -6.92 18.78 11.37
CA VAL A 398 -5.92 17.93 10.76
C VAL A 398 -4.56 18.53 11.09
N SER A 399 -3.70 17.77 11.75
CA SER A 399 -2.34 18.17 12.08
C SER A 399 -1.34 17.08 11.70
N GLY A 400 -0.11 17.47 11.31
CA GLY A 400 0.87 16.48 10.91
C GLY A 400 2.31 16.96 10.87
N VAL A 401 3.23 16.02 11.04
CA VAL A 401 4.63 16.12 10.65
C VAL A 401 4.72 15.53 9.26
N VAL A 402 4.79 16.41 8.24
CA VAL A 402 4.61 16.02 6.83
C VAL A 402 5.84 16.29 5.95
N ASN A 403 6.97 16.62 6.57
CA ASN A 403 8.24 16.84 5.90
C ASN A 403 9.37 16.07 6.58
N GLY A 404 9.87 15.03 5.91
CA GLY A 404 10.91 14.14 6.45
C GLY A 404 12.26 14.82 6.63
N THR A 405 12.64 15.76 5.76
CA THR A 405 13.90 16.52 5.85
C THR A 405 13.97 17.31 7.16
N THR A 406 12.92 18.10 7.43
CA THR A 406 12.88 18.90 8.67
C THR A 406 12.81 18.05 9.91
N ASN A 407 12.09 16.91 9.85
CA ASN A 407 12.02 16.00 10.98
C ASN A 407 13.39 15.39 11.30
N TYR A 408 14.12 14.92 10.27
CA TYR A 408 15.47 14.41 10.43
C TYR A 408 16.43 15.46 10.99
N VAL A 409 16.40 16.69 10.45
CA VAL A 409 17.24 17.80 10.92
C VAL A 409 16.96 18.11 12.39
N LEU A 410 15.69 18.22 12.81
CA LEU A 410 15.32 18.48 14.20
C LEU A 410 15.76 17.36 15.14
N ASP A 411 15.74 16.09 14.72
CA ASP A 411 16.29 14.98 15.52
C ASP A 411 17.82 15.14 15.73
N ARG A 412 18.57 15.56 14.69
CA ARG A 412 20.03 15.80 14.80
C ARG A 412 20.36 17.02 15.69
N LEU A 413 19.55 18.10 15.58
CA LEU A 413 19.69 19.26 16.48
C LEU A 413 19.46 18.87 17.94
N ALA A 414 18.47 18.03 18.22
CA ALA A 414 18.21 17.50 19.57
C ALA A 414 19.38 16.69 20.13
N GLU A 415 20.17 16.04 19.25
CA GLU A 415 21.41 15.32 19.60
C GLU A 415 22.63 16.26 19.72
N GLY A 416 22.46 17.58 19.55
CA GLY A 416 23.51 18.59 19.73
C GLY A 416 24.31 18.92 18.49
N GLN A 417 23.86 18.51 17.28
CA GLN A 417 24.51 18.93 16.02
C GLN A 417 24.12 20.38 15.68
N SER A 418 24.96 21.07 14.90
CA SER A 418 24.58 22.35 14.27
C SER A 418 23.61 22.11 13.11
N ILE A 419 22.87 23.13 12.71
CA ILE A 419 21.92 23.04 11.60
C ILE A 419 22.61 22.69 10.28
N GLU A 420 23.78 23.25 10.02
CA GLU A 420 24.58 22.95 8.82
C GLU A 420 24.99 21.47 8.80
N SER A 421 25.51 20.95 9.93
CA SER A 421 25.91 19.57 10.06
C SER A 421 24.72 18.60 9.90
N ALA A 422 23.58 18.96 10.47
CA ALA A 422 22.35 18.18 10.38
C ALA A 422 21.79 18.15 8.94
N VAL A 423 21.85 19.27 8.22
CA VAL A 423 21.46 19.36 6.80
C VAL A 423 22.40 18.54 5.92
N ASP A 424 23.72 18.65 6.12
CA ASP A 424 24.72 17.84 5.40
C ASP A 424 24.50 16.34 5.64
N ALA A 425 24.17 15.96 6.88
CA ALA A 425 23.84 14.57 7.21
C ALA A 425 22.56 14.10 6.51
N ALA A 426 21.53 14.95 6.43
CA ALA A 426 20.30 14.65 5.70
C ALA A 426 20.55 14.47 4.20
N GLN A 427 21.43 15.29 3.59
CA GLN A 427 21.81 15.16 2.18
C GLN A 427 22.58 13.86 1.92
N ARG A 428 23.57 13.53 2.76
CA ARG A 428 24.31 12.24 2.65
C ARG A 428 23.40 11.02 2.81
N ALA A 429 22.38 11.12 3.69
CA ALA A 429 21.39 10.07 3.90
C ALA A 429 20.32 10.02 2.79
N GLY A 430 20.31 10.98 1.84
CA GLY A 430 19.33 11.05 0.75
C GLY A 430 17.94 11.57 1.18
N TYR A 431 17.85 12.22 2.34
CA TYR A 431 16.62 12.82 2.85
C TYR A 431 16.45 14.29 2.44
N ALA A 432 17.53 14.96 2.05
CA ALA A 432 17.51 16.33 1.56
C ALA A 432 18.14 16.43 0.17
N GLU A 433 17.57 17.28 -0.67
CA GLU A 433 18.15 17.67 -1.96
C GLU A 433 19.33 18.64 -1.76
N ALA A 434 20.08 18.91 -2.84
CA ALA A 434 21.19 19.87 -2.79
C ALA A 434 20.79 21.27 -2.33
N ASN A 435 19.55 21.67 -2.56
CA ASN A 435 18.99 22.91 -2.04
C ASN A 435 17.70 22.63 -1.24
N PRO A 436 17.78 22.37 0.08
CA PRO A 436 16.65 22.02 0.92
C PRO A 436 15.82 23.23 1.41
N LYS A 437 16.00 24.41 0.81
CA LYS A 437 15.38 25.67 1.27
C LYS A 437 13.85 25.53 1.43
N PHE A 438 13.16 24.88 0.50
CA PHE A 438 11.70 24.71 0.56
C PHE A 438 11.25 23.78 1.67
N ASP A 439 12.11 22.86 2.09
CA ASP A 439 11.86 22.03 3.26
C ASP A 439 12.03 22.85 4.53
N LEU A 440 13.20 23.47 4.69
CA LEU A 440 13.59 24.18 5.93
C LEU A 440 12.69 25.38 6.23
N ASN A 441 12.28 26.13 5.21
CA ASN A 441 11.39 27.29 5.39
C ASN A 441 9.89 26.93 5.47
N GLY A 442 9.55 25.63 5.47
CA GLY A 442 8.19 25.15 5.63
C GLY A 442 7.30 25.25 4.37
N THR A 443 7.85 25.64 3.20
CA THR A 443 7.08 25.75 1.95
C THR A 443 6.49 24.40 1.53
N ASP A 444 7.26 23.31 1.57
CA ASP A 444 6.79 21.96 1.26
C ASP A 444 5.62 21.53 2.17
N ALA A 445 5.76 21.73 3.48
CA ALA A 445 4.72 21.41 4.46
C ALA A 445 3.46 22.27 4.24
N THR A 446 3.62 23.55 3.86
CA THR A 446 2.49 24.46 3.55
C THR A 446 1.72 23.99 2.31
N GLN A 447 2.42 23.61 1.24
CA GLN A 447 1.76 23.07 0.03
C GLN A 447 0.96 21.80 0.35
N LYS A 448 1.51 20.88 1.15
CA LYS A 448 0.80 19.69 1.60
C LYS A 448 -0.40 20.03 2.48
N LEU A 449 -0.26 21.00 3.39
CA LEU A 449 -1.36 21.47 4.25
C LEU A 449 -2.55 21.99 3.45
N ILE A 450 -2.30 22.75 2.36
CA ILE A 450 -3.36 23.20 1.45
C ILE A 450 -4.15 22.02 0.87
N LEU A 451 -3.45 20.96 0.45
CA LEU A 451 -4.10 19.76 -0.08
C LEU A 451 -4.91 19.01 0.98
N LEU A 452 -4.36 18.88 2.19
CA LEU A 452 -5.03 18.25 3.32
C LEU A 452 -6.27 19.05 3.74
N ALA A 453 -6.19 20.36 3.85
CA ALA A 453 -7.31 21.23 4.21
C ALA A 453 -8.44 21.16 3.18
N ARG A 454 -8.10 21.22 1.88
CA ARG A 454 -9.07 21.07 0.79
C ARG A 454 -9.81 19.74 0.88
N HIS A 455 -9.10 18.65 1.20
CA HIS A 455 -9.70 17.32 1.28
C HIS A 455 -10.53 17.12 2.55
N ALA A 456 -10.09 17.74 3.67
CA ALA A 456 -10.77 17.61 4.96
C ALA A 456 -12.03 18.47 5.07
N PHE A 457 -11.99 19.69 4.53
CA PHE A 457 -13.00 20.72 4.77
C PHE A 457 -13.72 21.22 3.50
N ASP A 458 -13.35 20.71 2.33
CA ASP A 458 -13.80 21.19 1.00
C ASP A 458 -13.52 22.69 0.77
N GLU A 459 -12.50 23.25 1.46
CA GLU A 459 -12.10 24.65 1.36
C GLU A 459 -10.67 24.79 0.87
N SER A 460 -10.44 25.75 -0.04
CA SER A 460 -9.12 26.09 -0.55
C SER A 460 -8.50 27.21 0.26
N LEU A 461 -7.31 26.96 0.81
CA LEU A 461 -6.53 27.96 1.53
C LEU A 461 -5.54 28.62 0.56
N ALA A 462 -5.48 29.96 0.62
CA ALA A 462 -4.44 30.70 -0.09
C ALA A 462 -3.08 30.49 0.61
N PHE A 463 -2.04 30.25 -0.16
CA PHE A 463 -0.69 30.00 0.37
C PHE A 463 -0.22 31.10 1.36
N ASN A 464 -0.50 32.37 1.04
CA ASN A 464 -0.10 33.53 1.86
C ASN A 464 -1.02 33.73 3.08
N ALA A 465 -2.15 33.02 3.18
CA ALA A 465 -3.02 33.10 4.35
C ALA A 465 -2.60 32.13 5.48
N ILE A 466 -1.62 31.29 5.23
CA ILE A 466 -1.11 30.32 6.19
C ILE A 466 0.07 30.91 6.94
N GLU A 467 -0.02 31.01 8.27
CA GLU A 467 1.11 31.37 9.14
C GLU A 467 2.23 30.35 8.93
N ARG A 468 3.41 30.81 8.48
CA ARG A 468 4.53 29.93 8.20
C ARG A 468 5.79 30.37 8.89
N ILE A 469 6.34 29.50 9.74
CA ILE A 469 7.62 29.65 10.41
C ILE A 469 8.42 28.37 10.13
N GLY A 470 9.54 28.47 9.43
CA GLY A 470 10.44 27.35 9.15
C GLY A 470 11.34 27.00 10.35
N ILE A 471 12.33 26.16 10.07
CA ILE A 471 13.37 25.78 11.04
C ILE A 471 14.74 26.36 10.71
N GLU A 472 14.83 27.24 9.69
CA GLU A 472 16.11 27.81 9.21
C GLU A 472 16.85 28.57 10.31
N GLU A 473 16.12 29.25 11.18
CA GLU A 473 16.65 30.11 12.25
C GLU A 473 16.33 29.52 13.65
N ILE A 474 16.03 28.19 13.73
CA ILE A 474 15.71 27.60 15.01
C ILE A 474 16.96 27.52 15.90
N ASP A 475 16.84 27.92 17.14
CA ASP A 475 17.91 27.79 18.13
C ASP A 475 18.10 26.30 18.49
N SER A 476 19.26 25.74 18.14
CA SER A 476 19.62 24.37 18.45
C SER A 476 19.69 24.08 19.94
N GLU A 477 20.07 25.06 20.75
CA GLU A 477 20.07 24.96 22.21
C GLU A 477 18.64 24.83 22.75
N PHE A 478 17.68 25.58 22.20
CA PHE A 478 16.28 25.46 22.56
C PHE A 478 15.72 24.06 22.21
N VAL A 479 16.09 23.50 21.06
CA VAL A 479 15.68 22.13 20.66
C VAL A 479 16.24 21.09 21.64
N ARG A 480 17.51 21.20 22.04
CA ARG A 480 18.15 20.31 22.99
C ARG A 480 17.52 20.41 24.38
N GLN A 481 17.31 21.63 24.88
CA GLN A 481 16.66 21.86 26.18
C GLN A 481 15.22 21.35 26.23
N SER A 482 14.50 21.36 25.11
CA SER A 482 13.18 20.76 25.01
C SER A 482 13.26 19.25 25.27
N LEU A 483 14.24 18.57 24.66
CA LEU A 483 14.46 17.13 24.87
C LEU A 483 14.79 16.80 26.33
N ASP A 484 15.65 17.60 26.98
CA ASP A 484 16.01 17.43 28.39
C ASP A 484 14.78 17.54 29.33
N ARG A 485 13.74 18.27 28.91
CA ARG A 485 12.46 18.40 29.62
C ARG A 485 11.44 17.30 29.27
N GLY A 486 11.84 16.26 28.51
CA GLY A 486 10.94 15.19 28.05
C GLY A 486 9.96 15.64 26.97
N ARG A 487 10.34 16.64 26.18
CA ARG A 487 9.56 17.19 25.08
C ARG A 487 10.37 17.13 23.78
N VAL A 488 9.74 17.34 22.65
CA VAL A 488 10.42 17.31 21.34
C VAL A 488 9.84 18.38 20.42
N ILE A 489 10.71 19.08 19.71
CA ILE A 489 10.31 20.05 18.69
C ILE A 489 10.01 19.31 17.38
N ARG A 490 8.86 19.62 16.77
CA ARG A 490 8.48 19.17 15.42
C ARG A 490 7.96 20.34 14.59
N LEU A 491 8.26 20.33 13.27
CA LEU A 491 7.58 21.23 12.35
C LEU A 491 6.18 20.68 12.08
N VAL A 492 5.17 21.29 12.70
CA VAL A 492 3.77 20.84 12.59
C VAL A 492 3.04 21.70 11.57
N ALA A 493 2.43 21.04 10.61
CA ALA A 493 1.44 21.63 9.72
C ALA A 493 0.04 21.32 10.29
N GLU A 494 -0.75 22.34 10.55
CA GLU A 494 -2.07 22.20 11.19
C GLU A 494 -3.11 23.07 10.52
N CYS A 495 -4.32 22.54 10.33
CA CYS A 495 -5.51 23.30 10.00
C CYS A 495 -6.69 22.82 10.84
N ALA A 496 -7.49 23.76 11.32
CA ALA A 496 -8.63 23.47 12.20
C ALA A 496 -9.79 24.44 11.95
N HIS A 497 -11.01 23.95 12.10
CA HIS A 497 -12.19 24.78 12.16
C HIS A 497 -12.23 25.56 13.48
N ASP A 498 -12.29 26.90 13.36
CA ASP A 498 -12.46 27.79 14.49
C ASP A 498 -13.52 28.85 14.14
N ASN A 499 -14.68 28.80 14.82
CA ASN A 499 -15.78 29.74 14.64
C ASN A 499 -16.22 29.96 13.17
N GLY A 500 -16.31 28.86 12.39
CA GLY A 500 -16.74 28.91 10.98
C GLY A 500 -15.67 29.37 9.99
N ARG A 501 -14.42 29.43 10.41
CA ARG A 501 -13.26 29.71 9.54
C ARG A 501 -12.18 28.67 9.76
N ILE A 502 -11.38 28.40 8.73
CA ILE A 502 -10.21 27.54 8.86
C ILE A 502 -9.02 28.39 9.29
N LYS A 503 -8.44 28.07 10.45
CA LYS A 503 -7.11 28.53 10.84
C LYS A 503 -6.08 27.52 10.41
N ALA A 504 -4.98 27.98 9.81
CA ALA A 504 -3.92 27.10 9.34
C ALA A 504 -2.54 27.69 9.66
N SER A 505 -1.62 26.83 10.09
CA SER A 505 -0.24 27.22 10.36
C SER A 505 0.74 26.10 10.08
N VAL A 506 1.99 26.46 9.76
CA VAL A 506 3.15 25.57 9.67
C VAL A 506 4.25 26.20 10.52
N LYS A 507 4.57 25.58 11.66
CA LYS A 507 5.56 26.13 12.59
C LYS A 507 6.18 25.07 13.50
N PRO A 508 7.38 25.32 14.06
CA PRO A 508 7.94 24.50 15.12
C PRO A 508 7.03 24.51 16.36
N VAL A 509 6.69 23.31 16.86
CA VAL A 509 5.85 23.14 18.05
C VAL A 509 6.59 22.24 19.05
N ASP A 510 6.62 22.67 20.31
CA ASP A 510 7.17 21.93 21.43
C ASP A 510 6.11 20.93 21.95
N LEU A 511 6.31 19.65 21.71
CA LEU A 511 5.35 18.57 21.97
C LEU A 511 5.81 17.69 23.14
N PRO A 512 4.91 17.29 24.06
CA PRO A 512 5.24 16.26 25.05
C PRO A 512 5.50 14.93 24.35
N MET A 513 6.42 14.10 24.86
CA MET A 513 6.77 12.78 24.27
C MET A 513 5.58 11.83 24.13
N SER A 514 4.52 12.02 24.91
CA SER A 514 3.27 11.25 24.81
C SER A 514 2.40 11.63 23.64
N HIS A 515 2.64 12.81 23.01
CA HIS A 515 1.84 13.29 21.87
C HIS A 515 2.09 12.40 20.65
N PRO A 516 1.04 12.03 19.86
CA PRO A 516 1.22 11.16 18.69
C PRO A 516 2.27 11.69 17.69
N LEU A 517 2.28 13.00 17.42
CA LEU A 517 3.24 13.62 16.47
C LEU A 517 4.67 13.69 17.02
N ALA A 518 4.86 13.62 18.34
CA ALA A 518 6.18 13.56 18.96
C ALA A 518 6.94 12.26 18.70
N GLN A 519 6.20 11.20 18.39
CA GLN A 519 6.76 9.85 18.19
C GLN A 519 7.31 9.60 16.78
N VAL A 520 7.20 10.57 15.86
CA VAL A 520 7.79 10.49 14.52
C VAL A 520 9.31 10.55 14.63
N ARG A 521 10.00 9.74 13.84
CA ARG A 521 11.47 9.70 13.80
C ARG A 521 11.98 9.72 12.37
N ASP A 522 13.20 10.16 12.20
CA ASP A 522 13.92 10.22 10.92
C ASP A 522 13.10 10.92 9.82
N ALA A 523 12.98 10.29 8.66
CA ALA A 523 12.24 10.83 7.51
C ALA A 523 10.78 10.38 7.43
N ASP A 524 10.24 9.78 8.49
CA ASP A 524 8.84 9.37 8.51
C ASP A 524 7.91 10.58 8.68
N ASN A 525 6.71 10.43 8.16
CA ASN A 525 5.61 11.39 8.29
C ASN A 525 4.49 10.79 9.13
N ARG A 526 3.73 11.66 9.78
CA ARG A 526 2.55 11.25 10.56
C ARG A 526 1.47 12.32 10.49
N LEU A 527 0.24 11.86 10.38
CA LEU A 527 -0.95 12.68 10.40
C LEU A 527 -1.82 12.30 11.60
N LEU A 528 -2.38 13.29 12.26
CA LEU A 528 -3.39 13.19 13.31
C LEU A 528 -4.62 13.93 12.84
N ILE A 529 -5.75 13.24 12.77
CA ILE A 529 -7.06 13.78 12.42
C ILE A 529 -7.95 13.70 13.65
N GLU A 530 -8.50 14.82 14.06
CA GLU A 530 -9.44 14.90 15.18
C GLU A 530 -10.85 15.19 14.67
N GLN A 531 -11.81 14.46 15.17
CA GLN A 531 -13.24 14.69 14.87
C GLN A 531 -13.88 15.57 15.94
N GLU A 532 -15.00 16.19 15.59
CA GLU A 532 -15.83 16.96 16.55
C GLU A 532 -16.28 16.09 17.74
N SER A 533 -16.42 14.78 17.55
CA SER A 533 -16.72 13.83 18.61
C SER A 533 -15.60 13.64 19.64
N GLY A 534 -14.39 14.15 19.36
CA GLY A 534 -13.17 13.91 20.12
C GLY A 534 -12.46 12.61 19.76
N GLU A 535 -12.92 11.87 18.76
CA GLU A 535 -12.19 10.70 18.26
C GLU A 535 -10.97 11.15 17.44
N GLN A 536 -9.89 10.37 17.57
CA GLN A 536 -8.62 10.64 16.88
C GLN A 536 -8.25 9.47 15.97
N LEU A 537 -7.87 9.80 14.74
CA LEU A 537 -7.27 8.87 13.78
C LEU A 537 -5.81 9.27 13.53
N VAL A 538 -4.90 8.33 13.71
CA VAL A 538 -3.46 8.53 13.47
C VAL A 538 -3.02 7.62 12.35
N THR A 539 -2.35 8.19 11.34
CA THR A 539 -1.71 7.41 10.27
C THR A 539 -0.27 7.84 10.09
N SER A 540 0.57 6.93 9.64
CA SER A 540 2.01 7.18 9.46
C SER A 540 2.50 6.48 8.20
N GLY A 541 3.58 7.01 7.59
CA GLY A 541 4.21 6.41 6.43
C GLY A 541 5.36 7.27 5.95
N ARG A 542 6.19 6.76 5.04
CA ARG A 542 7.27 7.55 4.47
C ARG A 542 6.74 8.58 3.47
N GLY A 543 7.02 9.85 3.72
CA GLY A 543 6.43 10.99 3.00
C GLY A 543 7.02 11.28 1.63
N ALA A 544 8.24 10.78 1.32
CA ALA A 544 8.96 11.06 0.09
C ALA A 544 9.97 9.95 -0.24
N GLY A 545 10.52 10.01 -1.45
CA GLY A 545 11.52 9.08 -1.96
C GLY A 545 11.02 8.30 -3.18
N ARG A 546 11.97 7.72 -3.95
CA ARG A 546 11.66 6.99 -5.19
C ARG A 546 10.51 6.01 -5.01
N TRP A 547 10.69 5.03 -4.12
CA TRP A 547 9.76 3.92 -3.97
C TRP A 547 8.45 4.27 -3.25
N PRO A 548 8.47 5.08 -2.16
CA PRO A 548 7.22 5.54 -1.53
C PRO A 548 6.32 6.32 -2.50
N THR A 549 6.90 7.24 -3.28
CA THR A 549 6.13 8.03 -4.26
C THR A 549 5.67 7.16 -5.43
N THR A 550 6.53 6.23 -5.92
CA THR A 550 6.13 5.25 -6.94
C THR A 550 4.93 4.42 -6.49
N GLU A 551 4.94 3.91 -5.26
CA GLU A 551 3.84 3.09 -4.75
C GLU A 551 2.52 3.85 -4.65
N ALA A 552 2.57 5.12 -4.22
CA ALA A 552 1.39 5.97 -4.19
C ALA A 552 0.81 6.24 -5.60
N VAL A 553 1.68 6.51 -6.59
CA VAL A 553 1.25 6.67 -8.00
C VAL A 553 0.63 5.37 -8.53
N MET A 554 1.25 4.22 -8.25
CA MET A 554 0.69 2.93 -8.65
C MET A 554 -0.68 2.68 -7.99
N ALA A 555 -0.83 3.04 -6.72
CA ALA A 555 -2.11 2.91 -6.03
C ALA A 555 -3.20 3.77 -6.67
N ASP A 556 -2.89 5.02 -7.05
CA ASP A 556 -3.82 5.89 -7.78
C ASP A 556 -4.20 5.28 -9.15
N LEU A 557 -3.24 4.68 -9.87
CA LEU A 557 -3.50 3.98 -11.14
C LEU A 557 -4.40 2.76 -10.98
N PHE A 558 -4.19 1.96 -9.95
CA PHE A 558 -5.04 0.82 -9.65
C PHE A 558 -6.46 1.25 -9.25
N ASP A 559 -6.61 2.38 -8.55
CA ASP A 559 -7.93 2.93 -8.23
C ASP A 559 -8.67 3.35 -9.50
N ILE A 560 -7.99 4.06 -10.41
CA ILE A 560 -8.58 4.42 -11.71
C ILE A 560 -8.97 3.17 -12.50
N ARG A 561 -8.12 2.16 -12.55
CA ARG A 561 -8.43 0.90 -13.23
C ARG A 561 -9.67 0.23 -12.66
N ARG A 562 -9.81 0.22 -11.33
CA ARG A 562 -11.00 -0.32 -10.64
C ARG A 562 -12.28 0.43 -11.02
N SER A 563 -12.27 1.76 -10.94
CA SER A 563 -13.45 2.56 -11.28
C SER A 563 -13.78 2.53 -12.78
N HIS A 564 -12.77 2.43 -13.64
CA HIS A 564 -12.95 2.32 -15.10
C HIS A 564 -13.67 1.01 -15.46
N ALA A 565 -13.24 -0.12 -14.91
CA ALA A 565 -13.89 -1.41 -15.13
C ALA A 565 -15.33 -1.43 -14.59
N ALA A 566 -15.59 -0.83 -13.44
CA ALA A 566 -16.95 -0.73 -12.88
C ALA A 566 -17.91 0.07 -13.78
N LYS A 567 -17.43 1.15 -14.43
CA LYS A 567 -18.21 1.93 -15.39
C LYS A 567 -18.53 1.12 -16.65
N GLN A 568 -17.55 0.39 -17.19
CA GLN A 568 -17.76 -0.47 -18.37
C GLN A 568 -18.84 -1.54 -18.11
N VAL A 569 -18.85 -2.15 -16.92
CA VAL A 569 -19.89 -3.11 -16.52
C VAL A 569 -21.26 -2.45 -16.48
N ALA A 570 -21.38 -1.29 -15.82
CA ALA A 570 -22.64 -0.56 -15.70
C ALA A 570 -23.20 -0.10 -17.09
N GLU A 571 -22.33 0.29 -18.02
CA GLU A 571 -22.72 0.64 -19.38
C GLU A 571 -23.22 -0.56 -20.17
N LEU A 572 -22.60 -1.73 -20.02
CA LEU A 572 -23.05 -2.97 -20.67
C LEU A 572 -24.39 -3.45 -20.11
N GLU A 573 -24.60 -3.34 -18.79
CA GLU A 573 -25.88 -3.66 -18.15
C GLU A 573 -27.01 -2.69 -18.57
N ALA A 574 -26.68 -1.42 -18.81
CA ALA A 574 -27.65 -0.42 -19.26
C ALA A 574 -28.05 -0.62 -20.75
N CYS A 575 -27.21 -1.30 -21.54
CA CYS A 575 -27.46 -1.60 -22.97
C CYS A 575 -28.11 -2.98 -23.18
N ALA A 576 -28.16 -3.85 -22.18
CA ALA A 576 -28.78 -5.19 -22.22
C ALA A 576 -30.21 -5.16 -21.73
#